data_ea559c6668f60c4a4a44396327fb7e28
#
_entry.id   ea559c6668f60c4a4a44396327fb7e28
#
_cell.length_a   1.000
_cell.length_b   1.000
_cell.length_c   1.000
_cell.angle_alpha   90.00
_cell.angle_beta   90.00
_cell.angle_gamma   90.00
#
_symmetry.space_group_name_H-M   'P 1'
#
loop_
_entity.id
_entity.type
_entity.pdbx_description
1 polymer ?
#
loop_
_entity_poly.entity_id
_entity_poly.type
_entity_poly.pdbx_seq_one_letter_code
_entity_poly.pdbx_strand_id
1 'polypeptide(L)'
;LEPSPGEPGREFSTGLGWGIALTVGSYLPDYDDIPIGGGVFTVIGNSSIGILAAFAIFPIVFAFDLDPGSGASLTFVSLPQVFPQMAGGALWAILFFLGFFLAAFTSAILITEVSVTTLSEETRLTREQTVIGVCGVIWLLGLGSAYSPGVLNFLDFVFGNFGLPLSTLAIIGAIGWSMGHLGPEKLRVLEINRNAGLYVGSIWGPVVQYVIPLVMLLIVANYAWANFGTPEMIGGVAVFFGTPVLGYALMSYLESRRDPIARDEARSAGSPRFNV
;
A
#
# COMPACT_ATOMS: atom_id res chain seq x y z
N LEU A 1 -0.08 16.69 -26.54
CA LEU A 1 0.25 16.32 -25.15
C LEU A 1 1.45 15.38 -25.23
N GLU A 2 2.65 15.93 -25.03
CA GLU A 2 3.86 15.13 -24.93
C GLU A 2 3.74 14.18 -23.74
N PRO A 3 4.11 12.89 -23.88
CA PRO A 3 4.17 11.99 -22.75
C PRO A 3 5.22 12.53 -21.78
N SER A 4 4.84 12.74 -20.52
CA SER A 4 5.79 13.13 -19.49
C SER A 4 6.87 12.04 -19.37
N PRO A 5 8.17 12.36 -19.47
CA PRO A 5 9.22 11.38 -19.38
C PRO A 5 9.26 10.81 -17.96
N GLY A 6 9.01 9.51 -17.85
CA GLY A 6 9.33 8.72 -16.67
C GLY A 6 8.26 8.71 -15.58
N GLU A 7 7.09 8.15 -15.86
CA GLU A 7 6.33 7.56 -14.76
C GLU A 7 7.12 6.35 -14.23
N PRO A 8 7.67 6.41 -13.00
CA PRO A 8 8.28 5.24 -12.37
C PRO A 8 7.21 4.15 -12.28
N GLY A 9 7.59 2.92 -12.62
CA GLY A 9 6.71 1.76 -12.55
C GLY A 9 6.02 1.73 -11.20
N ARG A 10 4.70 1.87 -11.20
CA ARG A 10 3.91 2.04 -9.98
C ARG A 10 4.00 0.76 -9.15
N GLU A 11 4.55 0.85 -7.96
CA GLU A 11 4.68 -0.25 -6.99
C GLU A 11 3.33 -0.66 -6.36
N PHE A 12 2.23 -0.37 -7.03
CA PHE A 12 0.88 -0.66 -6.55
C PHE A 12 0.53 -2.14 -6.52
N SER A 13 1.32 -2.99 -7.21
CA SER A 13 0.88 -4.36 -7.48
C SER A 13 0.97 -5.29 -6.27
N THR A 14 1.92 -5.09 -5.35
CA THR A 14 2.11 -5.97 -4.18
C THR A 14 1.58 -5.39 -2.87
N GLY A 15 1.30 -4.08 -2.82
CA GLY A 15 0.78 -3.41 -1.63
C GLY A 15 1.75 -3.35 -0.43
N LEU A 16 3.03 -3.64 -0.62
CA LEU A 16 4.03 -3.70 0.46
C LEU A 16 4.13 -2.38 1.22
N GLY A 17 4.18 -1.25 0.51
CA GLY A 17 4.26 0.08 1.09
C GLY A 17 3.00 0.55 1.85
N TRP A 18 1.86 -0.08 1.62
CA TRP A 18 0.60 0.21 2.32
C TRP A 18 0.51 -0.44 3.71
N GLY A 19 1.48 -1.23 4.12
CA GLY A 19 1.42 -1.98 5.37
C GLY A 19 0.55 -3.24 5.32
N ILE A 20 -0.06 -3.55 4.18
CA ILE A 20 -0.94 -4.72 4.00
C ILE A 20 -0.22 -6.01 4.40
N ALA A 21 1.02 -6.18 3.95
CA ALA A 21 1.80 -7.37 4.28
C ALA A 21 2.06 -7.52 5.79
N LEU A 22 2.23 -6.42 6.53
CA LEU A 22 2.38 -6.45 7.98
C LEU A 22 1.07 -6.87 8.65
N THR A 23 -0.05 -6.26 8.26
CA THR A 23 -1.36 -6.57 8.82
C THR A 23 -1.80 -8.00 8.48
N VAL A 24 -1.66 -8.44 7.24
CA VAL A 24 -1.99 -9.82 6.85
C VAL A 24 -1.03 -10.80 7.53
N GLY A 25 0.27 -10.46 7.63
CA GLY A 25 1.28 -11.26 8.31
C GLY A 25 0.94 -11.50 9.78
N SER A 26 0.32 -10.54 10.48
CA SER A 26 -0.10 -10.70 11.88
C SER A 26 -1.24 -11.71 12.07
N TYR A 27 -1.96 -12.06 11.02
CA TYR A 27 -3.02 -13.07 11.03
C TYR A 27 -2.54 -14.47 10.61
N LEU A 28 -1.29 -14.60 10.12
CA LEU A 28 -0.76 -15.89 9.71
C LEU A 28 -0.47 -16.76 10.95
N PRO A 29 -0.86 -18.03 10.93
CA PRO A 29 -0.53 -18.95 12.01
C PRO A 29 0.96 -19.32 11.99
N ASP A 30 1.50 -19.66 13.17
CA ASP A 30 2.93 -19.97 13.38
C ASP A 30 3.48 -21.15 12.56
N TYR A 31 2.59 -21.96 11.96
CA TYR A 31 2.98 -23.13 11.16
C TYR A 31 3.02 -22.88 9.66
N ASP A 32 2.71 -21.66 9.19
CA ASP A 32 2.73 -21.35 7.77
C ASP A 32 4.15 -21.27 7.20
N ASP A 33 4.26 -21.69 5.93
CA ASP A 33 5.48 -21.56 5.14
C ASP A 33 5.56 -20.15 4.53
N ILE A 34 6.21 -19.23 5.25
CA ILE A 34 6.32 -17.83 4.84
C ILE A 34 7.03 -17.67 3.48
N PRO A 35 8.17 -18.32 3.19
CA PRO A 35 8.84 -18.17 1.90
C PRO A 35 7.99 -18.61 0.71
N ILE A 36 7.29 -19.74 0.83
CA ILE A 36 6.46 -20.25 -0.28
C ILE A 36 5.13 -19.52 -0.33
N GLY A 37 4.38 -19.46 0.77
CA GLY A 37 3.04 -18.86 0.82
C GLY A 37 3.08 -17.34 0.65
N GLY A 38 3.83 -16.65 1.49
CA GLY A 38 3.92 -15.18 1.47
C GLY A 38 4.83 -14.63 0.36
N GLY A 39 5.91 -15.33 0.02
CA GLY A 39 6.89 -14.85 -0.95
C GLY A 39 6.62 -15.32 -2.38
N VAL A 40 6.88 -16.61 -2.63
CA VAL A 40 6.89 -17.16 -4.01
C VAL A 40 5.51 -17.07 -4.65
N PHE A 41 4.44 -17.51 -3.96
CA PHE A 41 3.08 -17.45 -4.53
C PHE A 41 2.63 -16.02 -4.79
N THR A 42 2.97 -15.07 -3.92
CA THR A 42 2.62 -13.66 -4.12
C THR A 42 3.32 -13.10 -5.37
N VAL A 43 4.63 -13.31 -5.51
CA VAL A 43 5.40 -12.79 -6.65
C VAL A 43 4.98 -13.45 -7.95
N ILE A 44 4.90 -14.78 -7.99
CA ILE A 44 4.52 -15.53 -9.21
C ILE A 44 3.06 -15.22 -9.58
N GLY A 45 2.15 -15.22 -8.60
CA GLY A 45 0.73 -14.92 -8.83
C GLY A 45 0.54 -13.52 -9.39
N ASN A 46 1.14 -12.52 -8.75
CA ASN A 46 1.06 -11.13 -9.19
C ASN A 46 1.65 -10.95 -10.61
N SER A 47 2.83 -11.51 -10.87
CA SER A 47 3.47 -11.42 -12.19
C SER A 47 2.65 -12.14 -13.26
N SER A 48 2.12 -13.32 -12.95
CA SER A 48 1.29 -14.09 -13.88
C SER A 48 0.01 -13.37 -14.27
N ILE A 49 -0.68 -12.78 -13.29
CA ILE A 49 -1.89 -11.98 -13.54
C ILE A 49 -1.56 -10.75 -14.38
N GLY A 50 -0.45 -10.04 -14.09
CA GLY A 50 -0.01 -8.90 -14.88
C GLY A 50 0.29 -9.26 -16.34
N ILE A 51 0.98 -10.38 -16.58
CA ILE A 51 1.28 -10.87 -17.92
C ILE A 51 -0.01 -11.28 -18.66
N LEU A 52 -0.91 -12.01 -17.98
CA LEU A 52 -2.20 -12.40 -18.58
C LEU A 52 -3.06 -11.18 -18.92
N ALA A 53 -3.10 -10.18 -18.05
CA ALA A 53 -3.80 -8.92 -18.30
C ALA A 53 -3.19 -8.18 -19.51
N ALA A 54 -1.86 -8.16 -19.65
CA ALA A 54 -1.19 -7.57 -20.80
C ALA A 54 -1.56 -8.28 -22.10
N PHE A 55 -1.55 -9.61 -22.11
CA PHE A 55 -1.98 -10.41 -23.28
C PHE A 55 -3.46 -10.23 -23.63
N ALA A 56 -4.32 -9.93 -22.66
CA ALA A 56 -5.72 -9.65 -22.91
C ALA A 56 -5.95 -8.22 -23.44
N ILE A 57 -5.25 -7.22 -22.88
CA ILE A 57 -5.53 -5.81 -23.15
C ILE A 57 -4.75 -5.30 -24.37
N PHE A 58 -3.46 -5.60 -24.51
CA PHE A 58 -2.64 -5.03 -25.59
C PHE A 58 -3.14 -5.37 -27.01
N PRO A 59 -3.60 -6.58 -27.31
CA PRO A 59 -4.17 -6.86 -28.63
C PRO A 59 -5.35 -5.94 -28.97
N ILE A 60 -6.20 -5.65 -28.00
CA ILE A 60 -7.33 -4.71 -28.17
C ILE A 60 -6.81 -3.29 -28.40
N VAL A 61 -5.85 -2.84 -27.58
CA VAL A 61 -5.24 -1.52 -27.68
C VAL A 61 -4.66 -1.27 -29.07
N PHE A 62 -3.86 -2.21 -29.58
CA PHE A 62 -3.25 -2.10 -30.89
C PHE A 62 -4.21 -2.33 -32.08
N ALA A 63 -5.22 -3.19 -31.92
CA ALA A 63 -6.21 -3.41 -32.95
C ALA A 63 -7.12 -2.22 -33.19
N PHE A 64 -7.34 -1.38 -32.16
CA PHE A 64 -8.20 -0.20 -32.22
C PHE A 64 -7.41 1.12 -32.17
N ASP A 65 -6.10 1.08 -32.38
CA ASP A 65 -5.19 2.23 -32.42
C ASP A 65 -5.34 3.15 -31.18
N LEU A 66 -5.46 2.54 -30.00
CA LEU A 66 -5.53 3.26 -28.73
C LEU A 66 -4.13 3.57 -28.22
N ASP A 67 -4.01 4.67 -27.45
CA ASP A 67 -2.75 5.01 -26.80
C ASP A 67 -2.52 4.14 -25.56
N PRO A 68 -1.52 3.23 -25.55
CA PRO A 68 -1.21 2.40 -24.39
C PRO A 68 -0.71 3.19 -23.17
N GLY A 69 -0.21 4.42 -23.38
CA GLY A 69 0.29 5.30 -22.32
C GLY A 69 -0.78 6.13 -21.62
N SER A 70 -2.05 6.02 -22.01
CA SER A 70 -3.14 6.84 -21.45
C SER A 70 -3.56 6.52 -20.02
N GLY A 71 -2.89 5.57 -19.36
CA GLY A 71 -3.09 5.28 -17.93
C GLY A 71 -4.53 4.86 -17.59
N ALA A 72 -5.11 5.47 -16.55
CA ALA A 72 -6.47 5.16 -16.11
C ALA A 72 -7.53 5.43 -17.18
N SER A 73 -7.30 6.38 -18.09
CA SER A 73 -8.23 6.69 -19.18
C SER A 73 -8.32 5.55 -20.19
N LEU A 74 -7.29 4.71 -20.35
CA LEU A 74 -7.38 3.50 -21.14
C LEU A 74 -8.50 2.58 -20.66
N THR A 75 -8.54 2.35 -19.36
CA THR A 75 -9.50 1.42 -18.73
C THR A 75 -10.94 1.98 -18.71
N PHE A 76 -11.09 3.27 -18.36
CA PHE A 76 -12.42 3.83 -18.08
C PHE A 76 -13.02 4.63 -19.23
N VAL A 77 -12.21 5.05 -20.20
CA VAL A 77 -12.69 5.83 -21.36
C VAL A 77 -12.52 5.04 -22.66
N SER A 78 -11.29 4.56 -22.93
CA SER A 78 -10.98 3.95 -24.24
C SER A 78 -11.60 2.56 -24.39
N LEU A 79 -11.41 1.65 -23.43
CA LEU A 79 -11.97 0.29 -23.50
C LEU A 79 -13.51 0.27 -23.59
N PRO A 80 -14.29 1.08 -22.85
CA PRO A 80 -15.74 1.14 -23.00
C PRO A 80 -16.20 1.51 -24.41
N GLN A 81 -15.43 2.31 -25.14
CA GLN A 81 -15.75 2.70 -26.53
C GLN A 81 -15.47 1.60 -27.55
N VAL A 82 -14.57 0.67 -27.22
CA VAL A 82 -14.16 -0.44 -28.08
C VAL A 82 -15.08 -1.64 -27.93
N PHE A 83 -15.55 -1.96 -26.74
CA PHE A 83 -16.38 -3.14 -26.49
C PHE A 83 -17.59 -3.22 -27.43
N PRO A 84 -18.36 -2.16 -27.73
CA PRO A 84 -19.49 -2.22 -28.65
C PRO A 84 -19.10 -2.61 -30.09
N GLN A 85 -17.83 -2.45 -30.47
CA GLN A 85 -17.31 -2.76 -31.80
C GLN A 85 -16.85 -4.22 -31.92
N MET A 86 -16.80 -4.95 -30.81
CA MET A 86 -16.41 -6.35 -30.77
C MET A 86 -17.61 -7.29 -30.84
N ALA A 87 -17.44 -8.46 -31.43
CA ALA A 87 -18.46 -9.52 -31.39
C ALA A 87 -18.69 -9.97 -29.94
N GLY A 88 -19.93 -9.84 -29.44
CA GLY A 88 -20.26 -10.11 -28.04
C GLY A 88 -19.74 -9.07 -27.03
N GLY A 89 -19.43 -7.87 -27.49
CA GLY A 89 -18.79 -6.81 -26.71
C GLY A 89 -19.47 -6.47 -25.39
N ALA A 90 -20.81 -6.53 -25.34
CA ALA A 90 -21.55 -6.31 -24.10
C ALA A 90 -21.21 -7.36 -23.02
N LEU A 91 -21.06 -8.63 -23.40
CA LEU A 91 -20.66 -9.69 -22.46
C LEU A 91 -19.22 -9.48 -21.97
N TRP A 92 -18.31 -9.15 -22.87
CA TRP A 92 -16.91 -8.88 -22.53
C TRP A 92 -16.78 -7.66 -21.61
N ALA A 93 -17.55 -6.60 -21.86
CA ALA A 93 -17.60 -5.41 -21.00
C ALA A 93 -18.08 -5.76 -19.58
N ILE A 94 -19.16 -6.53 -19.45
CA ILE A 94 -19.68 -6.97 -18.15
C ILE A 94 -18.64 -7.80 -17.40
N LEU A 95 -18.05 -8.80 -18.03
CA LEU A 95 -17.03 -9.66 -17.42
C LEU A 95 -15.79 -8.88 -16.99
N PHE A 96 -15.33 -7.97 -17.85
CA PHE A 96 -14.16 -7.14 -17.57
C PHE A 96 -14.41 -6.21 -16.37
N PHE A 97 -15.48 -5.42 -16.39
CA PHE A 97 -15.76 -4.48 -15.32
C PHE A 97 -16.18 -5.15 -14.00
N LEU A 98 -16.85 -6.30 -14.07
CA LEU A 98 -17.16 -7.08 -12.89
C LEU A 98 -15.87 -7.62 -12.25
N GLY A 99 -14.97 -8.21 -13.04
CA GLY A 99 -13.67 -8.67 -12.57
C GLY A 99 -12.84 -7.53 -11.97
N PHE A 100 -12.79 -6.40 -12.66
CA PHE A 100 -12.11 -5.19 -12.20
C PHE A 100 -12.69 -4.65 -10.89
N PHE A 101 -14.03 -4.61 -10.78
CA PHE A 101 -14.72 -4.22 -9.55
C PHE A 101 -14.38 -5.15 -8.38
N LEU A 102 -14.43 -6.46 -8.58
CA LEU A 102 -14.09 -7.43 -7.54
C LEU A 102 -12.62 -7.28 -7.08
N ALA A 103 -11.70 -7.09 -8.02
CA ALA A 103 -10.29 -6.87 -7.71
C ALA A 103 -10.08 -5.57 -6.91
N ALA A 104 -10.71 -4.47 -7.33
CA ALA A 104 -10.65 -3.20 -6.61
C ALA A 104 -11.29 -3.28 -5.22
N PHE A 105 -12.43 -3.97 -5.09
CA PHE A 105 -13.14 -4.15 -3.83
C PHE A 105 -12.34 -4.95 -2.81
N THR A 106 -11.72 -6.07 -3.23
CA THR A 106 -10.85 -6.87 -2.34
C THR A 106 -9.62 -6.09 -1.89
N SER A 107 -9.00 -5.31 -2.78
CA SER A 107 -7.89 -4.42 -2.43
C SER A 107 -8.31 -3.33 -1.45
N ALA A 108 -9.47 -2.72 -1.65
CA ALA A 108 -10.01 -1.69 -0.76
C ALA A 108 -10.24 -2.23 0.66
N ILE A 109 -10.75 -3.47 0.80
CA ILE A 109 -10.92 -4.12 2.10
C ILE A 109 -9.57 -4.26 2.82
N LEU A 110 -8.55 -4.76 2.13
CA LEU A 110 -7.21 -4.97 2.72
C LEU A 110 -6.56 -3.66 3.15
N ILE A 111 -6.64 -2.61 2.33
CA ILE A 111 -6.10 -1.28 2.67
C ILE A 111 -6.86 -0.68 3.86
N THR A 112 -8.18 -0.82 3.89
CA THR A 112 -9.01 -0.32 4.99
C THR A 112 -8.69 -1.06 6.30
N GLU A 113 -8.46 -2.38 6.23
CA GLU A 113 -8.11 -3.19 7.39
C GLU A 113 -6.82 -2.72 8.08
N VAL A 114 -5.81 -2.29 7.33
CA VAL A 114 -4.59 -1.68 7.91
C VAL A 114 -4.92 -0.51 8.83
N SER A 115 -5.77 0.41 8.34
CA SER A 115 -6.19 1.58 9.10
C SER A 115 -7.06 1.23 10.29
N VAL A 116 -7.97 0.26 10.11
CA VAL A 116 -8.88 -0.20 11.17
C VAL A 116 -8.11 -0.89 12.29
N THR A 117 -7.19 -1.79 11.95
CA THR A 117 -6.37 -2.51 12.95
C THR A 117 -5.54 -1.51 13.75
N THR A 118 -4.79 -0.63 13.08
CA THR A 118 -3.96 0.38 13.75
C THR A 118 -4.77 1.27 14.68
N LEU A 119 -5.90 1.81 14.22
CA LEU A 119 -6.73 2.68 15.05
C LEU A 119 -7.42 1.95 16.19
N SER A 120 -7.84 0.69 16.00
CA SER A 120 -8.48 -0.08 17.07
C SER A 120 -7.50 -0.47 18.18
N GLU A 121 -6.22 -0.68 17.85
CA GLU A 121 -5.16 -0.96 18.82
C GLU A 121 -4.72 0.29 19.59
N GLU A 122 -4.63 1.44 18.92
CA GLU A 122 -4.18 2.70 19.53
C GLU A 122 -5.30 3.46 20.25
N THR A 123 -6.58 3.16 19.95
CA THR A 123 -7.73 3.87 20.53
C THR A 123 -8.60 2.93 21.34
N ARG A 124 -9.46 3.49 22.19
CA ARG A 124 -10.48 2.72 22.94
C ARG A 124 -11.77 2.51 22.16
N LEU A 125 -11.76 2.80 20.87
CA LEU A 125 -12.94 2.60 20.01
C LEU A 125 -13.18 1.11 19.82
N THR A 126 -14.45 0.73 19.77
CA THR A 126 -14.78 -0.64 19.37
C THR A 126 -14.46 -0.82 17.87
N ARG A 127 -14.17 -2.04 17.44
CA ARG A 127 -13.88 -2.33 16.04
C ARG A 127 -14.98 -1.80 15.11
N GLU A 128 -16.24 -1.91 15.49
CA GLU A 128 -17.36 -1.39 14.69
C GLU A 128 -17.31 0.14 14.53
N GLN A 129 -17.03 0.86 15.62
CA GLN A 129 -16.90 2.32 15.58
C GLN A 129 -15.72 2.75 14.71
N THR A 130 -14.62 2.02 14.80
CA THR A 130 -13.41 2.28 13.99
C THR A 130 -13.69 2.05 12.52
N VAL A 131 -14.35 0.95 12.16
CA VAL A 131 -14.72 0.65 10.76
C VAL A 131 -15.62 1.74 10.20
N ILE A 132 -16.68 2.13 10.93
CA ILE A 132 -17.61 3.18 10.48
C ILE A 132 -16.88 4.51 10.31
N GLY A 133 -16.01 4.86 11.26
CA GLY A 133 -15.23 6.09 11.20
C GLY A 133 -14.26 6.12 10.01
N VAL A 134 -13.47 5.07 9.83
CA VAL A 134 -12.50 4.95 8.73
C VAL A 134 -13.21 4.95 7.38
N CYS A 135 -14.26 4.12 7.21
CA CYS A 135 -15.03 4.09 5.97
C CYS A 135 -15.71 5.44 5.68
N GLY A 136 -16.20 6.14 6.71
CA GLY A 136 -16.77 7.47 6.58
C GLY A 136 -15.76 8.50 6.07
N VAL A 137 -14.55 8.49 6.62
CA VAL A 137 -13.46 9.38 6.18
C VAL A 137 -13.03 9.05 4.74
N ILE A 138 -12.86 7.77 4.42
CA ILE A 138 -12.52 7.33 3.05
C ILE A 138 -13.60 7.77 2.06
N TRP A 139 -14.87 7.62 2.43
CA TRP A 139 -15.97 8.05 1.59
C TRP A 139 -15.98 9.56 1.34
N LEU A 140 -15.79 10.38 2.39
CA LEU A 140 -15.72 11.84 2.27
C LEU A 140 -14.55 12.30 1.40
N LEU A 141 -13.35 11.71 1.59
CA LEU A 141 -12.18 12.00 0.76
C LEU A 141 -12.38 11.55 -0.69
N GLY A 142 -13.05 10.40 -0.88
CA GLY A 142 -13.41 9.87 -2.19
C GLY A 142 -14.35 10.77 -2.98
N LEU A 143 -15.28 11.47 -2.31
CA LEU A 143 -16.14 12.46 -2.98
C LEU A 143 -15.33 13.59 -3.63
N GLY A 144 -14.28 14.08 -2.95
CA GLY A 144 -13.38 15.09 -3.52
C GLY A 144 -12.69 14.60 -4.80
N SER A 145 -12.19 13.37 -4.77
CA SER A 145 -11.52 12.74 -5.91
C SER A 145 -12.48 12.44 -7.07
N ALA A 146 -13.73 12.07 -6.77
CA ALA A 146 -14.75 11.83 -7.78
C ALA A 146 -15.21 13.12 -8.47
N TYR A 147 -15.24 14.25 -7.73
CA TYR A 147 -15.65 15.53 -8.27
C TYR A 147 -14.57 16.18 -9.16
N SER A 148 -13.29 16.01 -8.83
CA SER A 148 -12.18 16.66 -9.53
C SER A 148 -11.00 15.70 -9.78
N PRO A 149 -10.69 15.42 -11.06
CA PRO A 149 -9.47 14.66 -11.41
C PRO A 149 -8.19 15.28 -10.86
N GLY A 150 -8.14 16.60 -10.68
CA GLY A 150 -7.00 17.29 -10.08
C GLY A 150 -6.76 16.88 -8.62
N VAL A 151 -7.82 16.67 -7.85
CA VAL A 151 -7.71 16.17 -6.46
C VAL A 151 -7.19 14.73 -6.47
N LEU A 152 -7.70 13.88 -7.34
CA LEU A 152 -7.23 12.50 -7.48
C LEU A 152 -5.74 12.46 -7.82
N ASN A 153 -5.32 13.22 -8.84
CA ASN A 153 -3.92 13.28 -9.26
C ASN A 153 -3.00 13.82 -8.16
N PHE A 154 -3.46 14.82 -7.40
CA PHE A 154 -2.70 15.35 -6.27
C PHE A 154 -2.54 14.32 -5.14
N LEU A 155 -3.60 13.60 -4.78
CA LEU A 155 -3.53 12.55 -3.76
C LEU A 155 -2.65 11.38 -4.22
N ASP A 156 -2.75 10.96 -5.48
CA ASP A 156 -1.88 9.94 -6.07
C ASP A 156 -0.41 10.39 -6.07
N PHE A 157 -0.14 11.65 -6.39
CA PHE A 157 1.19 12.24 -6.33
C PHE A 157 1.77 12.16 -4.91
N VAL A 158 1.00 12.59 -3.91
CA VAL A 158 1.47 12.67 -2.51
C VAL A 158 1.62 11.29 -1.88
N PHE A 159 0.57 10.48 -1.93
CA PHE A 159 0.53 9.21 -1.20
C PHE A 159 1.00 8.03 -2.05
N GLY A 160 0.74 8.05 -3.37
CA GLY A 160 1.18 7.00 -4.29
C GLY A 160 2.67 7.10 -4.60
N ASN A 161 3.09 8.23 -5.14
CA ASN A 161 4.46 8.35 -5.68
C ASN A 161 5.52 8.68 -4.62
N PHE A 162 5.17 9.40 -3.54
CA PHE A 162 6.07 9.67 -2.42
C PHE A 162 5.80 8.79 -1.21
N GLY A 163 4.54 8.70 -0.80
CA GLY A 163 4.14 8.03 0.43
C GLY A 163 4.51 6.55 0.44
N LEU A 164 4.22 5.84 -0.64
CA LEU A 164 4.50 4.40 -0.75
C LEU A 164 5.99 4.07 -0.66
N PRO A 165 6.90 4.67 -1.46
CA PRO A 165 8.32 4.38 -1.34
C PRO A 165 8.89 4.77 0.03
N LEU A 166 8.43 5.87 0.63
CA LEU A 166 8.90 6.28 1.96
C LEU A 166 8.40 5.36 3.07
N SER A 167 7.15 4.90 3.01
CA SER A 167 6.65 3.92 3.98
C SER A 167 7.34 2.56 3.82
N THR A 168 7.61 2.13 2.59
CA THR A 168 8.41 0.94 2.31
C THR A 168 9.83 1.07 2.90
N LEU A 169 10.47 2.22 2.72
CA LEU A 169 11.77 2.52 3.35
C LEU A 169 11.71 2.45 4.88
N ALA A 170 10.65 2.98 5.49
CA ALA A 170 10.46 2.93 6.93
C ALA A 170 10.30 1.48 7.43
N ILE A 171 9.50 0.67 6.75
CA ILE A 171 9.30 -0.75 7.08
C ILE A 171 10.62 -1.53 6.95
N ILE A 172 11.33 -1.37 5.83
CA ILE A 172 12.61 -2.03 5.59
C ILE A 172 13.68 -1.54 6.56
N GLY A 173 13.66 -0.24 6.89
CA GLY A 173 14.54 0.34 7.90
C GLY A 173 14.29 -0.26 9.29
N ALA A 174 13.02 -0.46 9.67
CA ALA A 174 12.68 -1.12 10.91
C ALA A 174 13.18 -2.57 10.94
N ILE A 175 12.96 -3.34 9.89
CA ILE A 175 13.41 -4.74 9.77
C ILE A 175 14.94 -4.82 9.74
N GLY A 176 15.61 -3.94 8.97
CA GLY A 176 17.06 -4.00 8.74
C GLY A 176 17.89 -3.50 9.92
N TRP A 177 17.42 -2.48 10.65
CA TRP A 177 18.24 -1.80 11.67
C TRP A 177 17.58 -1.60 13.03
N SER A 178 16.25 -1.48 13.11
CA SER A 178 15.56 -1.11 14.35
C SER A 178 15.13 -2.29 15.22
N MET A 179 15.00 -3.49 14.66
CA MET A 179 14.65 -4.70 15.44
C MET A 179 15.77 -5.20 16.36
N GLY A 180 16.70 -4.35 16.73
CA GLY A 180 17.70 -4.40 17.78
C GLY A 180 18.34 -5.76 18.04
N HIS A 181 17.70 -6.60 18.83
CA HIS A 181 18.23 -7.91 19.24
C HIS A 181 18.07 -9.02 18.19
N LEU A 182 17.15 -8.87 17.25
CA LEU A 182 16.85 -9.89 16.26
C LEU A 182 17.67 -9.75 14.98
N GLY A 183 18.00 -8.58 14.50
CA GLY A 183 18.74 -8.38 13.25
C GLY A 183 18.21 -9.21 12.06
N PRO A 184 18.46 -8.83 10.83
CA PRO A 184 17.86 -9.51 9.67
C PRO A 184 18.27 -10.99 9.56
N GLU A 185 19.49 -11.35 10.01
CA GLU A 185 19.95 -12.74 9.98
C GLU A 185 19.23 -13.65 10.98
N LYS A 186 18.98 -13.16 12.19
CA LYS A 186 18.23 -13.93 13.19
C LYS A 186 16.76 -14.04 12.77
N LEU A 187 16.16 -12.97 12.24
CA LEU A 187 14.80 -13.00 11.70
C LEU A 187 14.69 -14.04 10.58
N ARG A 188 15.67 -14.08 9.66
CA ARG A 188 15.73 -15.08 8.61
C ARG A 188 15.76 -16.51 9.15
N VAL A 189 16.59 -16.78 10.14
CA VAL A 189 16.77 -18.14 10.67
C VAL A 189 15.63 -18.56 11.58
N LEU A 190 15.19 -17.69 12.49
CA LEU A 190 14.24 -18.05 13.55
C LEU A 190 12.79 -17.96 13.10
N GLU A 191 12.45 -17.04 12.19
CA GLU A 191 11.08 -16.81 11.76
C GLU A 191 10.86 -17.24 10.31
N ILE A 192 11.60 -16.68 9.35
CA ILE A 192 11.35 -16.92 7.94
C ILE A 192 11.61 -18.39 7.57
N ASN A 193 12.70 -18.96 8.01
CA ASN A 193 13.08 -20.35 7.70
C ASN A 193 12.55 -21.38 8.71
N ARG A 194 11.76 -20.98 9.68
CA ARG A 194 11.27 -21.86 10.76
C ARG A 194 10.48 -23.08 10.24
N ASN A 195 9.57 -22.83 9.33
CA ASN A 195 8.72 -23.87 8.70
C ASN A 195 8.87 -23.88 7.18
N ALA A 196 10.01 -23.40 6.66
CA ALA A 196 10.22 -23.16 5.25
C ALA A 196 10.41 -24.45 4.45
N GLY A 197 9.54 -24.69 3.49
CA GLY A 197 9.77 -25.69 2.42
C GLY A 197 10.81 -25.22 1.40
N LEU A 198 10.96 -23.89 1.25
CA LEU A 198 12.03 -23.25 0.47
C LEU A 198 12.92 -22.41 1.39
N TYR A 199 14.16 -22.86 1.57
CA TYR A 199 15.10 -22.18 2.45
C TYR A 199 15.63 -20.87 1.87
N VAL A 200 15.44 -19.77 2.60
CA VAL A 200 15.98 -18.46 2.23
C VAL A 200 17.45 -18.36 2.63
N GLY A 201 18.32 -18.13 1.64
CA GLY A 201 19.77 -18.08 1.83
C GLY A 201 20.26 -16.85 2.62
N SER A 202 21.52 -16.89 3.06
CA SER A 202 22.16 -15.82 3.86
C SER A 202 22.29 -14.47 3.13
N ILE A 203 22.19 -14.46 1.81
CA ILE A 203 22.22 -13.22 0.99
C ILE A 203 21.00 -12.34 1.28
N TRP A 204 19.90 -12.91 1.77
CA TRP A 204 18.67 -12.17 2.08
C TRP A 204 18.92 -11.01 3.07
N GLY A 205 19.66 -11.25 4.14
CA GLY A 205 19.97 -10.24 5.15
C GLY A 205 20.63 -8.99 4.55
N PRO A 206 21.78 -9.09 3.88
CA PRO A 206 22.43 -7.96 3.21
C PRO A 206 21.56 -7.30 2.13
N VAL A 207 20.76 -8.06 1.39
CA VAL A 207 19.85 -7.51 0.38
C VAL A 207 18.78 -6.61 1.02
N VAL A 208 18.11 -7.09 2.06
CA VAL A 208 17.10 -6.29 2.78
C VAL A 208 17.73 -5.10 3.48
N GLN A 209 18.93 -5.25 4.04
CA GLN A 209 19.55 -4.20 4.84
C GLN A 209 20.19 -3.10 4.00
N TYR A 210 20.73 -3.40 2.82
CA TYR A 210 21.52 -2.44 2.03
C TYR A 210 20.98 -2.24 0.61
N VAL A 211 20.70 -3.33 -0.10
CA VAL A 211 20.37 -3.24 -1.53
C VAL A 211 18.99 -2.61 -1.75
N ILE A 212 17.97 -3.10 -1.06
CA ILE A 212 16.60 -2.60 -1.22
C ILE A 212 16.48 -1.14 -0.78
N PRO A 213 16.99 -0.71 0.41
CA PRO A 213 16.94 0.69 0.79
C PRO A 213 17.69 1.61 -0.18
N LEU A 214 18.83 1.17 -0.72
CA LEU A 214 19.57 1.95 -1.70
C LEU A 214 18.76 2.16 -2.98
N VAL A 215 18.16 1.09 -3.52
CA VAL A 215 17.30 1.19 -4.72
C VAL A 215 16.10 2.09 -4.46
N MET A 216 15.42 1.94 -3.33
CA MET A 216 14.29 2.77 -2.94
C MET A 216 14.68 4.25 -2.78
N LEU A 217 15.83 4.53 -2.15
CA LEU A 217 16.35 5.89 -2.04
C LEU A 217 16.65 6.51 -3.41
N LEU A 218 17.21 5.74 -4.34
CA LEU A 218 17.46 6.20 -5.70
C LEU A 218 16.15 6.52 -6.44
N ILE A 219 15.11 5.70 -6.28
CA ILE A 219 13.79 5.95 -6.87
C ILE A 219 13.19 7.24 -6.31
N VAL A 220 13.16 7.38 -4.98
CA VAL A 220 12.64 8.59 -4.32
C VAL A 220 13.44 9.83 -4.73
N ALA A 221 14.77 9.74 -4.75
CA ALA A 221 15.64 10.86 -5.13
C ALA A 221 15.44 11.27 -6.59
N ASN A 222 15.32 10.31 -7.51
CA ASN A 222 15.05 10.59 -8.92
C ASN A 222 13.68 11.28 -9.10
N TYR A 223 12.66 10.76 -8.44
CA TYR A 223 11.33 11.34 -8.49
C TYR A 223 11.28 12.75 -7.88
N ALA A 224 11.94 12.94 -6.74
CA ALA A 224 12.08 14.24 -6.09
C ALA A 224 12.83 15.24 -6.99
N TRP A 225 13.89 14.80 -7.67
CA TRP A 225 14.65 15.63 -8.59
C TRP A 225 13.82 16.04 -9.81
N ALA A 226 13.09 15.10 -10.41
CA ALA A 226 12.25 15.35 -11.57
C ALA A 226 11.11 16.34 -11.29
N ASN A 227 10.59 16.38 -10.06
CA ASN A 227 9.49 17.25 -9.65
C ASN A 227 9.93 18.43 -8.78
N PHE A 228 11.23 18.67 -8.66
CA PHE A 228 11.77 19.71 -7.76
C PHE A 228 11.23 21.11 -8.12
N GLY A 229 10.65 21.78 -7.15
CA GLY A 229 10.10 23.14 -7.30
C GLY A 229 8.70 23.19 -7.90
N THR A 230 8.05 22.07 -8.21
CA THR A 230 6.64 22.08 -8.62
C THR A 230 5.72 22.40 -7.41
N PRO A 231 4.61 23.13 -7.64
CA PRO A 231 3.63 23.41 -6.57
C PRO A 231 3.09 22.14 -5.93
N GLU A 232 2.93 21.08 -6.73
CA GLU A 232 2.45 19.77 -6.29
C GLU A 232 3.44 19.15 -5.29
N MET A 233 4.74 19.27 -5.53
CA MET A 233 5.77 18.77 -4.61
C MET A 233 5.77 19.53 -3.29
N ILE A 234 5.68 20.86 -3.32
CA ILE A 234 5.67 21.68 -2.11
C ILE A 234 4.41 21.36 -1.28
N GLY A 235 3.25 21.33 -1.93
CA GLY A 235 1.98 20.96 -1.30
C GLY A 235 1.99 19.52 -0.78
N GLY A 236 2.55 18.59 -1.56
CA GLY A 236 2.66 17.18 -1.21
C GLY A 236 3.52 16.93 0.01
N VAL A 237 4.69 17.52 0.08
CA VAL A 237 5.59 17.45 1.25
C VAL A 237 4.89 18.01 2.49
N ALA A 238 4.20 19.16 2.37
CA ALA A 238 3.46 19.76 3.47
C ALA A 238 2.33 18.86 3.97
N VAL A 239 1.58 18.22 3.08
CA VAL A 239 0.50 17.29 3.43
C VAL A 239 1.08 16.01 4.04
N PHE A 240 2.10 15.41 3.43
CA PHE A 240 2.68 14.13 3.87
C PHE A 240 3.29 14.22 5.27
N PHE A 241 4.04 15.27 5.57
CA PHE A 241 4.63 15.47 6.90
C PHE A 241 3.68 16.19 7.87
N GLY A 242 2.74 16.97 7.37
CA GLY A 242 1.75 17.68 8.21
C GLY A 242 0.68 16.76 8.78
N THR A 243 0.23 15.75 8.03
CA THR A 243 -0.83 14.83 8.49
C THR A 243 -0.45 14.01 9.72
N PRO A 244 0.75 13.38 9.83
CA PRO A 244 1.17 12.72 11.07
C PRO A 244 1.33 13.66 12.25
N VAL A 245 1.86 14.86 12.01
CA VAL A 245 2.02 15.87 13.07
C VAL A 245 0.66 16.33 13.61
N LEU A 246 -0.30 16.59 12.71
CA LEU A 246 -1.67 16.94 13.09
C LEU A 246 -2.37 15.77 13.80
N GLY A 247 -2.17 14.55 13.31
CA GLY A 247 -2.69 13.33 13.95
C GLY A 247 -2.15 13.17 15.38
N TYR A 248 -0.84 13.32 15.57
CA TYR A 248 -0.21 13.26 16.88
C TYR A 248 -0.69 14.37 17.80
N ALA A 249 -0.80 15.62 17.30
CA ALA A 249 -1.30 16.74 18.06
C ALA A 249 -2.76 16.55 18.48
N LEU A 250 -3.60 16.01 17.60
CA LEU A 250 -4.99 15.69 17.90
C LEU A 250 -5.09 14.58 18.95
N MET A 251 -4.31 13.52 18.82
CA MET A 251 -4.26 12.41 19.79
C MET A 251 -3.80 12.92 21.16
N SER A 252 -2.72 13.69 21.21
CA SER A 252 -2.21 14.27 22.47
C SER A 252 -3.22 15.22 23.12
N TYR A 253 -3.94 16.01 22.31
CA TYR A 253 -5.02 16.87 22.80
C TYR A 253 -6.19 16.06 23.36
N LEU A 254 -6.63 15.00 22.68
CA LEU A 254 -7.68 14.11 23.16
C LEU A 254 -7.26 13.39 24.45
N GLU A 255 -6.01 12.97 24.54
CA GLU A 255 -5.45 12.39 25.76
C GLU A 255 -5.36 13.38 26.91
N SER A 256 -5.05 14.66 26.64
CA SER A 256 -4.99 15.67 27.67
C SER A 256 -6.34 15.98 28.31
N ARG A 257 -7.43 15.72 27.60
CA ARG A 257 -8.81 15.89 28.09
C ARG A 257 -9.38 14.67 28.82
N ARG A 258 -8.61 13.57 28.91
CA ARG A 258 -9.04 12.37 29.65
C ARG A 258 -8.90 12.61 31.16
N ASP A 259 -9.88 12.10 31.92
CA ASP A 259 -9.87 12.13 33.38
C ASP A 259 -8.57 11.53 33.93
N PRO A 260 -7.94 12.17 34.95
CA PRO A 260 -6.72 11.66 35.58
C PRO A 260 -6.84 10.22 36.09
N ILE A 261 -8.01 9.84 36.60
CA ILE A 261 -8.29 8.50 37.12
C ILE A 261 -8.23 7.45 36.00
N ALA A 262 -8.77 7.76 34.81
CA ALA A 262 -8.71 6.88 33.64
C ALA A 262 -7.29 6.73 33.07
N ARG A 263 -6.40 7.69 33.33
CA ARG A 263 -4.97 7.61 32.97
C ARG A 263 -4.21 6.59 33.80
N ASP A 264 -4.47 6.54 35.10
CA ASP A 264 -3.77 5.63 36.01
C ASP A 264 -4.28 4.17 35.83
N GLU A 265 -5.56 3.98 35.54
CA GLU A 265 -6.10 2.66 35.19
C GLU A 265 -5.54 2.15 33.87
N ALA A 266 -5.38 2.99 32.84
CA ALA A 266 -4.79 2.60 31.57
C ALA A 266 -3.28 2.27 31.68
N ARG A 267 -2.54 2.99 32.52
CA ARG A 267 -1.13 2.70 32.81
C ARG A 267 -0.95 1.40 33.59
N SER A 268 -1.86 1.09 34.52
CA SER A 268 -1.80 -0.13 35.30
C SER A 268 -2.24 -1.37 34.51
N ALA A 269 -3.14 -1.20 33.53
CA ALA A 269 -3.61 -2.29 32.66
C ALA A 269 -2.65 -2.57 31.48
N GLY A 270 -1.85 -1.60 31.05
CA GLY A 270 -1.02 -1.65 29.85
C GLY A 270 0.45 -2.02 30.06
N SER A 271 0.87 -2.46 31.24
CA SER A 271 2.21 -3.04 31.40
C SER A 271 2.15 -4.56 31.19
N PRO A 272 2.54 -5.10 30.01
CA PRO A 272 2.76 -6.52 29.91
C PRO A 272 3.90 -6.87 30.88
N ARG A 273 3.59 -7.62 31.93
CA ARG A 273 4.61 -8.27 32.74
C ARG A 273 5.24 -9.34 31.86
N PHE A 274 6.32 -8.97 31.18
CA PHE A 274 7.25 -9.97 30.68
C PHE A 274 7.88 -10.64 31.92
N ASN A 275 7.28 -11.73 32.36
CA ASN A 275 7.99 -12.66 33.23
C ASN A 275 9.01 -13.38 32.36
N VAL A 276 10.27 -13.18 32.71
CA VAL A 276 11.48 -13.84 32.22
C VAL A 276 11.39 -15.35 32.41
#